data_1530401dba559d46cd0086f420300b6a
#
_entry.id   1530401dba559d46cd0086f420300b6a
#
_cell.length_a   1.000
_cell.length_b   1.000
_cell.length_c   1.000
_cell.angle_alpha   90.00
_cell.angle_beta   90.00
_cell.angle_gamma   90.00
#
_symmetry.space_group_name_H-M   'P 1'
#
loop_
_entity.id
_entity.type
_entity.pdbx_description
1 polymer ?
#
loop_
_entity_poly.entity_id
_entity_poly.type
_entity_poly.pdbx_seq_one_letter_code
_entity_poly.pdbx_strand_id
1 'polypeptide(L)'
;MTSRDTRFITNYDQCVKDIMTGKDRLVTVQEGAGADEVQALLHKHRIEKVVVVNGSGELRGMITVKDIEKAAKYPNACKDSQGRLRVGAAVGTGAGTDERVAALVEAGVDVIVVDTAHGHSQGVIDRVAWVKKHFPEVQVIGGNIATAAAAKDLVAAGADAVKVGIGPGSICTTRIVAGIGVPQITAISDVAEALKGTDVPLIADGGIRFSGDISKAVAAGASAI
;
A
#
# COMPACT_ATOMS: atom_id res chain seq x y z
N MET A 1 4.84 -22.19 18.11
CA MET A 1 3.70 -22.15 19.05
C MET A 1 2.54 -21.46 18.37
N THR A 2 1.32 -21.94 18.57
CA THR A 2 0.07 -21.39 18.02
C THR A 2 -0.98 -21.26 19.14
N SER A 3 -2.11 -20.62 18.86
CA SER A 3 -3.23 -20.53 19.81
C SER A 3 -3.78 -21.90 20.25
N ARG A 4 -3.54 -22.96 19.49
CA ARG A 4 -3.88 -24.33 19.88
C ARG A 4 -3.00 -24.84 21.03
N ASP A 5 -1.74 -24.47 21.05
CA ASP A 5 -0.78 -24.89 22.08
C ASP A 5 -1.06 -24.20 23.42
N THR A 6 -1.70 -23.01 23.39
CA THR A 6 -1.95 -22.21 24.60
C THR A 6 -3.41 -22.25 25.08
N ARG A 7 -4.33 -22.83 24.30
CA ARG A 7 -5.79 -22.72 24.53
C ARG A 7 -6.26 -23.20 25.91
N PHE A 8 -5.60 -24.23 26.43
CA PHE A 8 -6.01 -24.90 27.68
C PHE A 8 -4.90 -24.87 28.75
N ILE A 9 -3.94 -23.95 28.61
CA ILE A 9 -2.90 -23.77 29.60
C ILE A 9 -3.53 -23.16 30.88
N THR A 10 -3.25 -23.77 32.02
CA THR A 10 -3.67 -23.27 33.33
C THR A 10 -2.49 -22.65 34.10
N ASN A 11 -1.26 -23.08 33.80
CA ASN A 11 -0.06 -22.50 34.38
C ASN A 11 0.62 -21.57 33.38
N TYR A 12 0.52 -20.26 33.59
CA TYR A 12 1.11 -19.22 32.73
C TYR A 12 2.58 -18.93 33.01
N ASP A 13 3.15 -19.50 34.08
CA ASP A 13 4.56 -19.29 34.46
C ASP A 13 5.49 -20.30 33.79
N GLN A 14 4.95 -21.29 33.07
CA GLN A 14 5.79 -22.26 32.36
C GLN A 14 6.49 -21.64 31.14
N CYS A 15 7.70 -22.15 30.84
CA CYS A 15 8.47 -21.64 29.71
C CYS A 15 7.83 -21.98 28.37
N VAL A 16 7.99 -21.09 27.39
CA VAL A 16 7.52 -21.29 25.99
C VAL A 16 8.06 -22.59 25.40
N LYS A 17 9.32 -22.96 25.73
CA LYS A 17 9.96 -24.20 25.26
C LYS A 17 9.21 -25.47 25.66
N ASP A 18 8.46 -25.43 26.77
CA ASP A 18 7.76 -26.61 27.31
C ASP A 18 6.45 -26.89 26.59
N ILE A 19 5.91 -25.86 25.90
CA ILE A 19 4.62 -25.91 25.19
C ILE A 19 4.74 -25.75 23.66
N MET A 20 5.87 -25.28 23.16
CA MET A 20 6.09 -25.13 21.73
C MET A 20 6.33 -26.46 21.02
N THR A 21 6.10 -26.50 19.72
CA THR A 21 6.58 -27.60 18.88
C THR A 21 8.11 -27.55 18.82
N GLY A 22 8.78 -28.59 19.32
CA GLY A 22 10.23 -28.70 19.28
C GLY A 22 10.79 -28.80 17.86
N LYS A 23 12.08 -28.46 17.70
CA LYS A 23 12.73 -28.41 16.38
C LYS A 23 12.69 -29.75 15.64
N ASP A 24 12.73 -30.85 16.38
CA ASP A 24 12.64 -32.24 15.91
C ASP A 24 11.28 -32.58 15.25
N ARG A 25 10.24 -31.88 15.64
CA ARG A 25 8.86 -32.07 15.14
C ARG A 25 8.39 -30.99 14.19
N LEU A 26 9.21 -29.95 13.93
CA LEU A 26 8.87 -28.90 12.99
C LEU A 26 8.88 -29.42 11.56
N VAL A 27 7.82 -29.12 10.82
CA VAL A 27 7.78 -29.31 9.37
C VAL A 27 8.34 -28.04 8.73
N THR A 28 9.43 -28.21 7.98
CA THR A 28 10.14 -27.10 7.33
C THR A 28 10.30 -27.35 5.85
N VAL A 29 10.48 -26.27 5.09
CA VAL A 29 10.92 -26.27 3.69
C VAL A 29 12.15 -25.40 3.52
N GLN A 30 12.93 -25.65 2.49
CA GLN A 30 14.07 -24.80 2.14
C GLN A 30 13.60 -23.52 1.45
N GLU A 31 14.42 -22.47 1.51
CA GLU A 31 14.23 -21.26 0.68
C GLU A 31 14.13 -21.68 -0.79
N GLY A 32 13.13 -21.12 -1.50
CA GLY A 32 12.87 -21.42 -2.90
C GLY A 32 12.00 -22.67 -3.14
N ALA A 33 11.49 -23.33 -2.09
CA ALA A 33 10.55 -24.45 -2.24
C ALA A 33 9.33 -24.05 -3.06
N GLY A 34 8.92 -24.91 -4.00
CA GLY A 34 7.78 -24.69 -4.88
C GLY A 34 6.44 -24.74 -4.14
N ALA A 35 5.43 -24.09 -4.69
CA ALA A 35 4.08 -24.06 -4.10
C ALA A 35 3.49 -25.46 -3.92
N ASP A 36 3.68 -26.36 -4.88
CA ASP A 36 3.17 -27.74 -4.85
C ASP A 36 3.80 -28.56 -3.71
N GLU A 37 5.11 -28.39 -3.50
CA GLU A 37 5.83 -29.03 -2.39
C GLU A 37 5.28 -28.57 -1.05
N VAL A 38 5.11 -27.25 -0.88
CA VAL A 38 4.56 -26.66 0.33
C VAL A 38 3.15 -27.18 0.58
N GLN A 39 2.30 -27.19 -0.45
CA GLN A 39 0.92 -27.65 -0.35
C GLN A 39 0.85 -29.14 0.03
N ALA A 40 1.70 -29.97 -0.55
CA ALA A 40 1.78 -31.40 -0.23
C ALA A 40 2.17 -31.63 1.25
N LEU A 41 3.14 -30.86 1.78
CA LEU A 41 3.53 -30.94 3.19
C LEU A 41 2.43 -30.45 4.14
N LEU A 42 1.77 -29.33 3.83
CA LEU A 42 0.64 -28.84 4.61
C LEU A 42 -0.48 -29.87 4.71
N HIS A 43 -0.80 -30.52 3.58
CA HIS A 43 -1.82 -31.56 3.50
C HIS A 43 -1.40 -32.84 4.25
N LYS A 44 -0.20 -33.35 3.98
CA LYS A 44 0.34 -34.57 4.59
C LYS A 44 0.36 -34.51 6.12
N HIS A 45 0.81 -33.37 6.65
CA HIS A 45 0.94 -33.18 8.10
C HIS A 45 -0.29 -32.56 8.74
N ARG A 46 -1.32 -32.21 7.96
CA ARG A 46 -2.57 -31.54 8.42
C ARG A 46 -2.29 -30.28 9.23
N ILE A 47 -1.34 -29.50 8.76
CA ILE A 47 -0.93 -28.23 9.37
C ILE A 47 -1.34 -27.05 8.46
N GLU A 48 -1.47 -25.87 9.06
CA GLU A 48 -1.86 -24.64 8.33
C GLU A 48 -0.65 -23.75 7.99
N LYS A 49 0.53 -24.09 8.52
CA LYS A 49 1.74 -23.27 8.40
C LYS A 49 2.96 -24.18 8.30
N VAL A 50 3.87 -23.81 7.41
CA VAL A 50 5.18 -24.43 7.28
C VAL A 50 6.26 -23.37 7.43
N VAL A 51 7.35 -23.72 8.09
CA VAL A 51 8.46 -22.81 8.36
C VAL A 51 9.47 -22.91 7.22
N VAL A 52 9.91 -21.77 6.68
CA VAL A 52 10.95 -21.70 5.66
C VAL A 52 12.30 -21.50 6.35
N VAL A 53 13.27 -22.34 6.01
CA VAL A 53 14.62 -22.29 6.57
C VAL A 53 15.67 -22.25 5.46
N ASN A 54 16.85 -21.72 5.76
CA ASN A 54 18.01 -21.85 4.88
C ASN A 54 18.74 -23.18 5.07
N GLY A 55 19.82 -23.40 4.30
CA GLY A 55 20.65 -24.62 4.40
C GLY A 55 21.28 -24.87 5.77
N SER A 56 21.40 -23.85 6.63
CA SER A 56 21.87 -23.94 8.02
C SER A 56 20.75 -24.21 9.03
N GLY A 57 19.49 -24.29 8.57
CA GLY A 57 18.31 -24.47 9.43
C GLY A 57 17.86 -23.22 10.16
N GLU A 58 18.31 -22.03 9.75
CA GLU A 58 17.88 -20.75 10.29
C GLU A 58 16.57 -20.30 9.66
N LEU A 59 15.71 -19.69 10.48
CA LEU A 59 14.42 -19.18 10.06
C LEU A 59 14.58 -18.07 9.01
N ARG A 60 13.89 -18.22 7.87
CA ARG A 60 13.81 -17.24 6.79
C ARG A 60 12.40 -16.71 6.59
N GLY A 61 11.40 -17.51 6.86
CA GLY A 61 10.02 -17.11 6.69
C GLY A 61 9.03 -18.18 7.09
N MET A 62 7.79 -17.96 6.70
CA MET A 62 6.69 -18.88 6.94
C MET A 62 5.70 -18.79 5.79
N ILE A 63 5.20 -19.93 5.33
CA ILE A 63 4.13 -20.02 4.33
C ILE A 63 2.92 -20.63 5.00
N THR A 64 1.75 -20.07 4.75
CA THR A 64 0.48 -20.53 5.32
C THR A 64 -0.50 -20.96 4.22
N VAL A 65 -1.49 -21.80 4.58
CA VAL A 65 -2.62 -22.14 3.69
C VAL A 65 -3.30 -20.85 3.19
N LYS A 66 -3.45 -19.83 4.06
CA LYS A 66 -4.07 -18.56 3.67
C LYS A 66 -3.28 -17.80 2.60
N ASP A 67 -1.96 -17.91 2.58
CA ASP A 67 -1.13 -17.25 1.55
C ASP A 67 -1.39 -17.90 0.18
N ILE A 68 -1.49 -19.24 0.15
CA ILE A 68 -1.80 -19.99 -1.07
C ILE A 68 -3.21 -19.67 -1.57
N GLU A 69 -4.21 -19.70 -0.67
CA GLU A 69 -5.60 -19.37 -1.00
C GLU A 69 -5.73 -17.92 -1.51
N LYS A 70 -5.05 -16.96 -0.86
CA LYS A 70 -5.07 -15.57 -1.30
C LYS A 70 -4.37 -15.36 -2.63
N ALA A 71 -3.27 -16.07 -2.90
CA ALA A 71 -2.60 -16.00 -4.18
C ALA A 71 -3.50 -16.48 -5.33
N ALA A 72 -4.25 -17.55 -5.11
CA ALA A 72 -5.22 -18.05 -6.08
C ALA A 72 -6.45 -17.14 -6.24
N LYS A 73 -6.96 -16.60 -5.11
CA LYS A 73 -8.15 -15.74 -5.10
C LYS A 73 -7.89 -14.33 -5.66
N TYR A 74 -6.67 -13.81 -5.46
CA TYR A 74 -6.29 -12.46 -5.86
C TYR A 74 -5.02 -12.48 -6.74
N PRO A 75 -5.10 -13.05 -7.97
CA PRO A 75 -3.92 -13.19 -8.84
C PRO A 75 -3.33 -11.85 -9.29
N ASN A 76 -4.17 -10.80 -9.35
CA ASN A 76 -3.78 -9.45 -9.77
C ASN A 76 -3.39 -8.53 -8.61
N ALA A 77 -3.20 -9.06 -7.40
CA ALA A 77 -2.74 -8.24 -6.27
C ALA A 77 -1.37 -7.62 -6.60
N CYS A 78 -1.24 -6.31 -6.30
CA CYS A 78 -0.01 -5.57 -6.54
C CYS A 78 1.09 -6.02 -5.55
N LYS A 79 2.10 -6.72 -6.07
CA LYS A 79 3.16 -7.33 -5.29
C LYS A 79 4.53 -6.85 -5.75
N ASP A 80 5.50 -6.89 -4.84
CA ASP A 80 6.91 -6.69 -5.14
C ASP A 80 7.55 -7.96 -5.74
N SER A 81 8.85 -7.89 -6.07
CA SER A 81 9.62 -9.00 -6.63
C SER A 81 9.75 -10.21 -5.67
N GLN A 82 9.47 -10.02 -4.39
CA GLN A 82 9.47 -11.07 -3.36
C GLN A 82 8.07 -11.64 -3.09
N GLY A 83 7.06 -11.21 -3.86
CA GLY A 83 5.67 -11.64 -3.68
C GLY A 83 4.94 -11.00 -2.51
N ARG A 84 5.50 -9.96 -1.87
CA ARG A 84 4.86 -9.20 -0.79
C ARG A 84 3.96 -8.12 -1.38
N LEU A 85 2.83 -7.82 -0.72
CA LEU A 85 1.97 -6.71 -1.13
C LEU A 85 2.75 -5.39 -1.05
N ARG A 86 2.64 -4.56 -2.09
CA ARG A 86 3.13 -3.19 -2.04
C ARG A 86 2.32 -2.37 -1.06
N VAL A 87 2.99 -1.48 -0.33
CA VAL A 87 2.40 -0.65 0.71
C VAL A 87 2.69 0.82 0.48
N GLY A 88 1.69 1.67 0.71
CA GLY A 88 1.81 3.11 0.71
C GLY A 88 1.61 3.69 2.10
N ALA A 89 2.24 4.83 2.38
CA ALA A 89 2.04 5.57 3.60
C ALA A 89 1.78 7.05 3.34
N ALA A 90 0.74 7.58 3.98
CA ALA A 90 0.41 9.01 3.89
C ALA A 90 1.24 9.84 4.86
N VAL A 91 1.67 11.00 4.38
CA VAL A 91 2.40 12.01 5.14
C VAL A 91 1.81 13.39 4.86
N GLY A 92 1.95 14.29 5.83
CA GLY A 92 1.62 15.71 5.66
C GLY A 92 2.83 16.55 5.27
N THR A 93 2.75 17.86 5.60
CA THR A 93 3.80 18.84 5.33
C THR A 93 4.35 19.49 6.62
N GLY A 94 3.85 19.08 7.79
CA GLY A 94 4.23 19.63 9.09
C GLY A 94 5.63 19.24 9.57
N ALA A 95 6.00 19.77 10.72
CA ALA A 95 7.25 19.42 11.41
C ALA A 95 7.29 17.91 11.74
N GLY A 96 8.49 17.33 11.73
CA GLY A 96 8.69 15.90 11.98
C GLY A 96 8.35 14.98 10.79
N THR A 97 7.93 15.56 9.66
CA THR A 97 7.60 14.75 8.48
C THR A 97 8.85 14.18 7.80
N ASP A 98 9.97 14.88 7.87
CA ASP A 98 11.24 14.44 7.29
C ASP A 98 11.70 13.14 7.95
N GLU A 99 11.72 13.10 9.28
CA GLU A 99 12.07 11.92 10.07
C GLU A 99 11.09 10.79 9.85
N ARG A 100 9.78 11.11 9.73
CA ARG A 100 8.76 10.13 9.44
C ARG A 100 8.95 9.49 8.07
N VAL A 101 9.23 10.28 7.03
CA VAL A 101 9.49 9.76 5.68
C VAL A 101 10.73 8.87 5.70
N ALA A 102 11.83 9.30 6.34
CA ALA A 102 13.06 8.51 6.45
C ALA A 102 12.80 7.15 7.11
N ALA A 103 12.07 7.13 8.23
CA ALA A 103 11.71 5.89 8.92
C ALA A 103 10.79 4.97 8.08
N LEU A 104 9.85 5.53 7.30
CA LEU A 104 9.00 4.77 6.40
C LEU A 104 9.80 4.13 5.26
N VAL A 105 10.76 4.87 4.70
CA VAL A 105 11.65 4.36 3.65
C VAL A 105 12.55 3.25 4.20
N GLU A 106 13.13 3.44 5.37
CA GLU A 106 13.92 2.41 6.06
C GLU A 106 13.09 1.15 6.34
N ALA A 107 11.81 1.31 6.66
CA ALA A 107 10.88 0.19 6.86
C ALA A 107 10.44 -0.49 5.55
N GLY A 108 10.84 0.03 4.39
CA GLY A 108 10.57 -0.58 3.07
C GLY A 108 9.21 -0.18 2.48
N VAL A 109 8.73 1.05 2.70
CA VAL A 109 7.54 1.56 2.02
C VAL A 109 7.77 1.65 0.51
N ASP A 110 6.77 1.27 -0.28
CA ASP A 110 6.85 1.36 -1.75
C ASP A 110 6.44 2.74 -2.27
N VAL A 111 5.47 3.38 -1.60
CA VAL A 111 4.88 4.64 -2.06
C VAL A 111 4.66 5.60 -0.89
N ILE A 112 5.12 6.84 -1.04
CA ILE A 112 4.77 7.94 -0.12
C ILE A 112 3.64 8.75 -0.76
N VAL A 113 2.57 8.99 -0.01
CA VAL A 113 1.45 9.83 -0.43
C VAL A 113 1.51 11.14 0.37
N VAL A 114 1.88 12.23 -0.29
CA VAL A 114 1.79 13.58 0.30
C VAL A 114 0.32 14.01 0.21
N ASP A 115 -0.42 13.77 1.27
CA ASP A 115 -1.88 13.87 1.32
C ASP A 115 -2.34 15.05 2.18
N THR A 116 -2.97 16.01 1.54
CA THR A 116 -3.51 17.21 2.19
C THR A 116 -4.84 17.62 1.59
N ALA A 117 -5.60 18.44 2.33
CA ALA A 117 -6.85 19.02 1.85
C ALA A 117 -6.66 19.98 0.67
N HIS A 118 -5.44 20.51 0.46
CA HIS A 118 -5.09 21.42 -0.63
C HIS A 118 -3.70 21.12 -1.17
N GLY A 119 -3.65 20.21 -2.13
CA GLY A 119 -2.40 19.72 -2.74
C GLY A 119 -1.64 20.77 -3.56
N HIS A 120 -2.32 21.84 -4.02
CA HIS A 120 -1.68 22.95 -4.72
C HIS A 120 -1.18 24.04 -3.76
N SER A 121 -0.64 23.64 -2.62
CA SER A 121 0.04 24.55 -1.70
C SER A 121 1.56 24.41 -1.82
N GLN A 122 2.29 25.50 -1.55
CA GLN A 122 3.75 25.47 -1.63
C GLN A 122 4.36 24.39 -0.73
N GLY A 123 3.81 24.19 0.48
CA GLY A 123 4.30 23.15 1.38
C GLY A 123 4.16 21.73 0.84
N VAL A 124 3.14 21.44 0.00
CA VAL A 124 2.99 20.13 -0.66
C VAL A 124 3.99 19.99 -1.81
N ILE A 125 4.13 21.01 -2.64
CA ILE A 125 5.09 21.04 -3.76
C ILE A 125 6.51 20.83 -3.21
N ASP A 126 6.90 21.59 -2.18
CA ASP A 126 8.20 21.48 -1.54
C ASP A 126 8.41 20.11 -0.91
N ARG A 127 7.35 19.51 -0.32
CA ARG A 127 7.43 18.19 0.28
C ARG A 127 7.66 17.09 -0.78
N VAL A 128 6.95 17.14 -1.89
CA VAL A 128 7.15 16.22 -3.03
C VAL A 128 8.59 16.35 -3.54
N ALA A 129 9.05 17.56 -3.81
CA ALA A 129 10.42 17.82 -4.27
C ALA A 129 11.47 17.32 -3.26
N TRP A 130 11.24 17.55 -1.97
CA TRP A 130 12.12 17.10 -0.91
C TRP A 130 12.24 15.57 -0.86
N VAL A 131 11.10 14.84 -0.93
CA VAL A 131 11.11 13.38 -0.92
C VAL A 131 11.86 12.83 -2.13
N LYS A 132 11.58 13.32 -3.32
CA LYS A 132 12.25 12.89 -4.57
C LYS A 132 13.74 13.20 -4.56
N LYS A 133 14.16 14.29 -3.93
CA LYS A 133 15.57 14.66 -3.80
C LYS A 133 16.34 13.73 -2.85
N HIS A 134 15.72 13.32 -1.72
CA HIS A 134 16.40 12.54 -0.68
C HIS A 134 16.21 11.03 -0.86
N PHE A 135 15.12 10.62 -1.49
CA PHE A 135 14.74 9.22 -1.71
C PHE A 135 14.25 9.02 -3.16
N PRO A 136 15.14 9.16 -4.17
CA PRO A 136 14.75 9.17 -5.59
C PRO A 136 14.05 7.88 -6.05
N GLU A 137 14.35 6.74 -5.40
CA GLU A 137 13.76 5.43 -5.75
C GLU A 137 12.33 5.24 -5.22
N VAL A 138 11.90 6.07 -4.25
CA VAL A 138 10.55 5.97 -3.67
C VAL A 138 9.56 6.67 -4.58
N GLN A 139 8.44 5.99 -4.86
CA GLN A 139 7.35 6.60 -5.62
C GLN A 139 6.58 7.60 -4.75
N VAL A 140 6.25 8.75 -5.32
CA VAL A 140 5.57 9.83 -4.60
C VAL A 140 4.26 10.20 -5.29
N ILE A 141 3.17 10.13 -4.56
CA ILE A 141 1.85 10.62 -4.99
C ILE A 141 1.60 11.96 -4.31
N GLY A 142 1.29 13.00 -5.07
CA GLY A 142 0.91 14.31 -4.54
C GLY A 142 -0.59 14.56 -4.64
N GLY A 143 -1.21 15.13 -3.60
CA GLY A 143 -2.65 15.45 -3.61
C GLY A 143 -3.17 16.09 -2.31
N ASN A 144 -4.49 16.40 -2.26
CA ASN A 144 -5.42 16.31 -3.37
C ASN A 144 -5.45 17.60 -4.18
N ILE A 145 -5.67 17.45 -5.47
CA ILE A 145 -5.77 18.56 -6.42
C ILE A 145 -7.09 18.49 -7.21
N ALA A 146 -7.40 19.55 -7.97
CA ALA A 146 -8.59 19.61 -8.82
C ALA A 146 -8.37 20.41 -10.11
N THR A 147 -7.14 20.89 -10.38
CA THR A 147 -6.88 21.80 -11.51
C THR A 147 -5.67 21.35 -12.34
N ALA A 148 -5.68 21.72 -13.61
CA ALA A 148 -4.56 21.49 -14.53
C ALA A 148 -3.24 22.14 -14.06
N ALA A 149 -3.30 23.35 -13.48
CA ALA A 149 -2.13 24.04 -12.96
C ALA A 149 -1.47 23.25 -11.82
N ALA A 150 -2.28 22.80 -10.85
CA ALA A 150 -1.79 21.99 -9.74
C ALA A 150 -1.10 20.70 -10.20
N ALA A 151 -1.66 20.02 -11.21
CA ALA A 151 -1.06 18.81 -11.77
C ALA A 151 0.31 19.11 -12.37
N LYS A 152 0.45 20.18 -13.17
CA LYS A 152 1.73 20.58 -13.77
C LYS A 152 2.78 20.90 -12.73
N ASP A 153 2.43 21.62 -11.67
CA ASP A 153 3.36 22.01 -10.62
C ASP A 153 3.82 20.80 -9.77
N LEU A 154 2.92 19.85 -9.49
CA LEU A 154 3.31 18.60 -8.80
C LEU A 154 4.19 17.71 -9.68
N VAL A 155 3.91 17.61 -10.97
CA VAL A 155 4.78 16.87 -11.91
C VAL A 155 6.16 17.53 -12.01
N ALA A 156 6.21 18.86 -12.08
CA ALA A 156 7.46 19.61 -12.09
C ALA A 156 8.27 19.42 -10.78
N ALA A 157 7.58 19.21 -9.65
CA ALA A 157 8.20 18.88 -8.37
C ALA A 157 8.68 17.40 -8.29
N GLY A 158 8.36 16.57 -9.29
CA GLY A 158 8.78 15.18 -9.38
C GLY A 158 7.77 14.16 -8.88
N ALA A 159 6.49 14.51 -8.74
CA ALA A 159 5.46 13.54 -8.38
C ALA A 159 5.36 12.43 -9.44
N ASP A 160 5.34 11.18 -8.99
CA ASP A 160 5.17 10.00 -9.84
C ASP A 160 3.69 9.71 -10.15
N ALA A 161 2.77 10.26 -9.34
CA ALA A 161 1.33 10.26 -9.58
C ALA A 161 0.67 11.45 -8.90
N VAL A 162 -0.53 11.83 -9.37
CA VAL A 162 -1.35 12.87 -8.73
C VAL A 162 -2.70 12.32 -8.30
N LYS A 163 -3.18 12.77 -7.13
CA LYS A 163 -4.45 12.36 -6.56
C LYS A 163 -5.47 13.50 -6.64
N VAL A 164 -6.60 13.24 -7.30
CA VAL A 164 -7.60 14.25 -7.71
C VAL A 164 -8.89 14.08 -6.95
N GLY A 165 -9.31 15.15 -6.27
CA GLY A 165 -10.59 15.19 -5.57
C GLY A 165 -10.61 16.22 -4.46
N ILE A 166 -11.32 17.33 -4.66
CA ILE A 166 -11.55 18.36 -3.65
C ILE A 166 -13.03 18.39 -3.30
N GLY A 167 -13.33 17.81 -2.11
CA GLY A 167 -14.68 17.78 -1.56
C GLY A 167 -15.65 16.72 -2.09
N PRO A 168 -15.28 15.71 -2.93
CA PRO A 168 -16.25 14.75 -3.46
C PRO A 168 -16.58 13.60 -2.48
N GLY A 169 -15.80 13.40 -1.43
CA GLY A 169 -15.99 12.30 -0.49
C GLY A 169 -17.37 12.32 0.17
N SER A 170 -17.96 11.14 0.40
CA SER A 170 -19.31 11.02 0.98
C SER A 170 -19.42 11.59 2.40
N ILE A 171 -18.31 11.57 3.13
CA ILE A 171 -18.20 12.11 4.50
C ILE A 171 -17.64 13.54 4.52
N CYS A 172 -17.22 14.09 3.36
CA CYS A 172 -16.57 15.39 3.28
C CYS A 172 -17.58 16.52 3.44
N THR A 173 -17.30 17.41 4.40
CA THR A 173 -18.13 18.60 4.67
C THR A 173 -17.60 19.87 4.00
N THR A 174 -16.46 19.83 3.32
CA THR A 174 -15.79 21.00 2.75
C THR A 174 -16.70 21.79 1.80
N ARG A 175 -17.43 21.12 0.93
CA ARG A 175 -18.37 21.79 -0.02
C ARG A 175 -19.52 22.47 0.69
N ILE A 176 -20.03 21.87 1.77
CA ILE A 176 -21.20 22.36 2.52
C ILE A 176 -20.80 23.50 3.45
N VAL A 177 -19.70 23.33 4.19
CA VAL A 177 -19.28 24.30 5.22
C VAL A 177 -18.48 25.45 4.62
N ALA A 178 -17.54 25.16 3.71
CA ALA A 178 -16.64 26.17 3.16
C ALA A 178 -17.01 26.62 1.72
N GLY A 179 -17.96 25.95 1.08
CA GLY A 179 -18.33 26.20 -0.31
C GLY A 179 -17.21 25.90 -1.33
N ILE A 180 -16.19 25.09 -0.91
CA ILE A 180 -15.02 24.79 -1.72
C ILE A 180 -15.13 23.37 -2.29
N GLY A 181 -14.89 23.23 -3.59
CA GLY A 181 -14.87 21.95 -4.28
C GLY A 181 -15.00 22.13 -5.78
N VAL A 182 -14.66 21.07 -6.51
CA VAL A 182 -14.81 21.00 -7.97
C VAL A 182 -15.61 19.74 -8.28
N PRO A 183 -16.56 19.76 -9.24
CA PRO A 183 -17.23 18.56 -9.72
C PRO A 183 -16.19 17.52 -10.16
N GLN A 184 -16.33 16.28 -9.68
CA GLN A 184 -15.22 15.30 -9.76
C GLN A 184 -14.85 14.96 -11.21
N ILE A 185 -15.84 14.78 -12.10
CA ILE A 185 -15.55 14.50 -13.52
C ILE A 185 -14.83 15.66 -14.19
N THR A 186 -15.21 16.90 -13.89
CA THR A 186 -14.50 18.10 -14.39
C THR A 186 -13.06 18.11 -13.92
N ALA A 187 -12.82 17.90 -12.61
CA ALA A 187 -11.48 17.86 -12.05
C ALA A 187 -10.60 16.77 -12.68
N ILE A 188 -11.16 15.56 -12.88
CA ILE A 188 -10.46 14.46 -13.54
C ILE A 188 -10.12 14.85 -14.99
N SER A 189 -11.08 15.35 -15.76
CA SER A 189 -10.86 15.69 -17.17
C SER A 189 -9.82 16.79 -17.35
N ASP A 190 -9.87 17.86 -16.54
CA ASP A 190 -8.93 18.98 -16.60
C ASP A 190 -7.50 18.53 -16.25
N VAL A 191 -7.36 17.69 -15.23
CA VAL A 191 -6.06 17.14 -14.85
C VAL A 191 -5.56 16.14 -15.89
N ALA A 192 -6.42 15.26 -16.40
CA ALA A 192 -6.05 14.29 -17.44
C ALA A 192 -5.55 15.00 -18.71
N GLU A 193 -6.20 16.09 -19.13
CA GLU A 193 -5.75 16.90 -20.26
C GLU A 193 -4.37 17.51 -20.00
N ALA A 194 -4.14 18.00 -18.79
CA ALA A 194 -2.86 18.59 -18.39
C ALA A 194 -1.71 17.59 -18.34
N LEU A 195 -2.00 16.32 -18.11
CA LEU A 195 -1.03 15.22 -18.02
C LEU A 195 -0.75 14.55 -19.38
N LYS A 196 -1.45 14.92 -20.44
CA LYS A 196 -1.19 14.37 -21.77
C LYS A 196 0.26 14.55 -22.18
N GLY A 197 0.87 13.47 -22.63
CA GLY A 197 2.29 13.43 -23.02
C GLY A 197 3.25 13.27 -21.84
N THR A 198 2.75 13.04 -20.64
CA THR A 198 3.52 12.58 -19.47
C THR A 198 3.17 11.14 -19.15
N ASP A 199 4.08 10.43 -18.45
CA ASP A 199 3.81 9.08 -17.95
C ASP A 199 3.21 9.10 -16.51
N VAL A 200 2.78 10.27 -16.02
CA VAL A 200 2.26 10.44 -14.67
C VAL A 200 0.78 10.05 -14.60
N PRO A 201 0.41 8.99 -13.88
CA PRO A 201 -0.98 8.57 -13.73
C PRO A 201 -1.78 9.49 -12.82
N LEU A 202 -3.10 9.55 -13.08
CA LEU A 202 -4.09 10.24 -12.28
C LEU A 202 -4.89 9.25 -11.47
N ILE A 203 -5.03 9.51 -10.17
CA ILE A 203 -5.86 8.74 -9.23
C ILE A 203 -7.10 9.57 -8.90
N ALA A 204 -8.29 9.05 -9.22
CA ALA A 204 -9.56 9.70 -8.87
C ALA A 204 -9.98 9.31 -7.44
N ASP A 205 -9.95 10.28 -6.53
CA ASP A 205 -10.22 10.07 -5.11
C ASP A 205 -11.52 10.72 -4.66
N GLY A 206 -12.44 9.87 -4.18
CA GLY A 206 -13.68 10.28 -3.56
C GLY A 206 -14.88 10.44 -4.51
N GLY A 207 -16.08 10.33 -3.94
CA GLY A 207 -17.35 10.46 -4.66
C GLY A 207 -17.78 9.24 -5.48
N ILE A 208 -17.00 8.17 -5.48
CA ILE A 208 -17.27 6.92 -6.21
C ILE A 208 -18.04 5.98 -5.28
N ARG A 209 -19.30 5.72 -5.60
CA ARG A 209 -20.21 4.89 -4.79
C ARG A 209 -20.71 3.65 -5.53
N PHE A 210 -20.77 3.71 -6.84
CA PHE A 210 -21.30 2.65 -7.70
C PHE A 210 -20.31 2.29 -8.79
N SER A 211 -20.42 1.09 -9.34
CA SER A 211 -19.57 0.64 -10.45
C SER A 211 -19.62 1.56 -11.68
N GLY A 212 -20.78 2.19 -11.95
CA GLY A 212 -20.89 3.18 -13.00
C GLY A 212 -20.07 4.45 -12.77
N ASP A 213 -19.81 4.82 -11.52
CA ASP A 213 -18.94 5.96 -11.19
C ASP A 213 -17.49 5.63 -11.50
N ILE A 214 -17.05 4.37 -11.28
CA ILE A 214 -15.75 3.87 -11.70
C ILE A 214 -15.56 4.06 -13.20
N SER A 215 -16.51 3.55 -14.00
CA SER A 215 -16.46 3.66 -15.46
C SER A 215 -16.39 5.10 -15.93
N LYS A 216 -17.14 6.02 -15.30
CA LYS A 216 -17.11 7.45 -15.63
C LYS A 216 -15.76 8.07 -15.30
N ALA A 217 -15.17 7.76 -14.13
CA ALA A 217 -13.87 8.30 -13.74
C ALA A 217 -12.76 7.84 -14.71
N VAL A 218 -12.75 6.56 -15.07
CA VAL A 218 -11.80 6.01 -16.05
C VAL A 218 -12.01 6.63 -17.44
N ALA A 219 -13.26 6.75 -17.89
CA ALA A 219 -13.58 7.41 -19.17
C ALA A 219 -13.17 8.89 -19.20
N ALA A 220 -13.18 9.56 -18.05
CA ALA A 220 -12.72 10.95 -17.91
C ALA A 220 -11.18 11.08 -17.87
N GLY A 221 -10.44 9.98 -17.79
CA GLY A 221 -8.99 9.92 -17.84
C GLY A 221 -8.29 9.44 -16.57
N ALA A 222 -9.01 8.92 -15.58
CA ALA A 222 -8.39 8.35 -14.40
C ALA A 222 -7.70 7.01 -14.74
N SER A 223 -6.46 6.86 -14.24
CA SER A 223 -5.68 5.60 -14.34
C SER A 223 -5.99 4.64 -13.20
N ALA A 224 -6.38 5.20 -12.04
CA ALA A 224 -6.73 4.47 -10.82
C ALA A 224 -7.80 5.23 -10.04
N ILE A 225 -8.42 4.55 -9.04
CA ILE A 225 -9.51 5.08 -8.24
C ILE A 225 -9.21 4.84 -6.76
#